data_c613fb654847a8e01b36920525d840b6
#
_entry.id   c613fb654847a8e01b36920525d840b6
#
_cell.length_a   1.000
_cell.length_b   1.000
_cell.length_c   1.000
_cell.angle_alpha   90.00
_cell.angle_beta   90.00
_cell.angle_gamma   90.00
#
_symmetry.space_group_name_H-M   'P 1'
#
loop_
_entity.id
_entity.type
_entity.pdbx_description
1 polymer ?
#
loop_
_entity_poly.entity_id
_entity_poly.type
_entity_poly.pdbx_seq_one_letter_code
_entity_poly.pdbx_strand_id
1 'polypeptide(L)'
;ALERLAEVDCVRFDKTGTLTLGEPWPDLSRLDGKEKAIALALAQVSRHPLSRGVAKALLAQGVTPAPLTKISERPGEGIFALAGRQTVALARPEVAADHPTSELRLGPRTRTIGFSDPLRGDIAETIGELKAMKLDAQLLSGDRAEAVETVARQFGLAGLGGLAPAEKLALLERLKA
;
A
#
# COMPACT_ATOMS: atom_id res chain seq x y z
N ALA A 1 -23.11 -18.39 16.45
CA ALA A 1 -22.28 -17.33 15.77
C ALA A 1 -23.17 -16.17 15.29
N LEU A 2 -24.29 -16.44 14.60
CA LEU A 2 -25.22 -15.41 14.10
C LEU A 2 -25.92 -14.62 15.23
N GLU A 3 -26.25 -15.26 16.34
CA GLU A 3 -26.85 -14.63 17.52
C GLU A 3 -25.94 -13.53 18.11
N ARG A 4 -24.62 -13.77 18.14
CA ARG A 4 -23.65 -12.77 18.61
C ARG A 4 -23.49 -11.59 17.68
N LEU A 5 -23.77 -11.72 16.38
CA LEU A 5 -23.75 -10.61 15.43
C LEU A 5 -24.92 -9.65 15.66
N ALA A 6 -26.05 -10.15 16.18
CA ALA A 6 -27.20 -9.31 16.51
C ALA A 6 -26.98 -8.45 17.77
N GLU A 7 -25.99 -8.78 18.59
CA GLU A 7 -25.60 -8.05 19.81
C GLU A 7 -24.51 -7.00 19.58
N VAL A 8 -23.98 -6.90 18.32
CA VAL A 8 -22.93 -5.93 17.99
C VAL A 8 -23.51 -4.52 17.94
N ASP A 9 -22.95 -3.62 18.71
CA ASP A 9 -23.30 -2.20 18.77
C ASP A 9 -22.19 -1.30 18.23
N CYS A 10 -21.00 -1.84 18.05
CA CYS A 10 -19.86 -1.08 17.54
C CYS A 10 -18.98 -1.87 16.58
N VAL A 11 -18.42 -1.19 15.57
CA VAL A 11 -17.51 -1.74 14.57
C VAL A 11 -16.19 -0.96 14.56
N ARG A 12 -15.08 -1.66 14.64
CA ARG A 12 -13.75 -1.06 14.59
C ARG A 12 -13.03 -1.58 13.36
N PHE A 13 -12.78 -0.68 12.41
CA PHE A 13 -12.08 -0.99 11.16
C PHE A 13 -10.59 -0.85 11.34
N ASP A 14 -9.82 -1.83 10.90
CA ASP A 14 -8.42 -1.58 10.56
C ASP A 14 -8.36 -0.90 9.18
N LYS A 15 -7.39 0.01 8.97
CA LYS A 15 -7.25 0.71 7.69
C LYS A 15 -6.72 -0.24 6.61
N THR A 16 -5.54 -0.80 6.84
CA THR A 16 -4.78 -1.53 5.83
C THR A 16 -5.36 -2.91 5.56
N GLY A 17 -5.71 -3.18 4.31
CA GLY A 17 -6.32 -4.45 3.90
C GLY A 17 -7.80 -4.61 4.28
N THR A 18 -8.40 -3.64 4.98
CA THR A 18 -9.83 -3.62 5.33
C THR A 18 -10.54 -2.49 4.59
N LEU A 19 -10.22 -1.24 4.90
CA LEU A 19 -10.72 -0.09 4.14
C LEU A 19 -9.92 0.16 2.86
N THR A 20 -8.67 -0.29 2.82
CA THR A 20 -7.84 -0.26 1.62
C THR A 20 -7.78 -1.64 0.98
N LEU A 21 -7.35 -1.69 -0.27
CA LEU A 21 -7.16 -2.95 -0.98
C LEU A 21 -6.00 -3.78 -0.41
N GLY A 22 -5.13 -3.20 0.43
CA GLY A 22 -3.92 -3.84 0.95
C GLY A 22 -2.87 -4.09 -0.15
N GLU A 23 -3.07 -3.49 -1.32
CA GLU A 23 -2.18 -3.61 -2.46
C GLU A 23 -1.51 -2.26 -2.72
N PRO A 24 -0.17 -2.15 -2.60
CA PRO A 24 0.53 -0.91 -2.88
C PRO A 24 0.37 -0.53 -4.36
N TRP A 25 -0.21 0.65 -4.63
CA TRP A 25 -0.38 1.17 -5.98
C TRP A 25 0.71 2.20 -6.29
N PRO A 26 1.58 1.96 -7.30
CA PRO A 26 2.69 2.85 -7.62
C PRO A 26 2.24 4.07 -8.41
N ASP A 27 2.84 5.24 -8.12
CA ASP A 27 2.81 6.39 -9.00
C ASP A 27 3.90 6.26 -10.07
N LEU A 28 3.49 5.93 -11.29
CA LEU A 28 4.36 5.72 -12.44
C LEU A 28 4.31 6.89 -13.45
N SER A 29 3.68 8.00 -13.08
CA SER A 29 3.45 9.15 -13.95
C SER A 29 4.74 9.81 -14.44
N ARG A 30 5.81 9.71 -13.65
CA ARG A 30 7.12 10.30 -13.95
C ARG A 30 8.05 9.39 -14.77
N LEU A 31 7.63 8.16 -15.07
CA LEU A 31 8.42 7.22 -15.84
C LEU A 31 8.06 7.31 -17.33
N ASP A 32 9.09 7.40 -18.19
CA ASP A 32 8.90 7.24 -19.63
C ASP A 32 8.72 5.75 -20.03
N GLY A 33 8.44 5.49 -21.31
CA GLY A 33 8.17 4.14 -21.80
C GLY A 33 9.34 3.16 -21.62
N LYS A 34 10.59 3.64 -21.75
CA LYS A 34 11.79 2.81 -21.54
C LYS A 34 12.01 2.53 -20.06
N GLU A 35 11.84 3.53 -19.22
CA GLU A 35 11.92 3.43 -17.76
C GLU A 35 10.87 2.45 -17.23
N LYS A 36 9.63 2.52 -17.74
CA LYS A 36 8.55 1.57 -17.42
C LYS A 36 8.90 0.13 -17.82
N ALA A 37 9.46 -0.08 -19.01
CA ALA A 37 9.87 -1.40 -19.46
C ALA A 37 10.96 -2.02 -18.59
N ILE A 38 11.94 -1.22 -18.14
CA ILE A 38 13.01 -1.65 -17.23
C ILE A 38 12.41 -1.93 -15.83
N ALA A 39 11.57 -1.03 -15.32
CA ALA A 39 10.90 -1.21 -14.04
C ALA A 39 10.07 -2.49 -13.99
N LEU A 40 9.33 -2.79 -15.05
CA LEU A 40 8.57 -4.04 -15.18
C LEU A 40 9.48 -5.27 -15.12
N ALA A 41 10.57 -5.27 -15.92
CA ALA A 41 11.49 -6.40 -15.97
C ALA A 41 12.17 -6.68 -14.63
N LEU A 42 12.51 -5.63 -13.86
CA LEU A 42 13.03 -5.76 -12.51
C LEU A 42 11.95 -6.24 -11.52
N ALA A 43 10.77 -5.63 -11.58
CA ALA A 43 9.69 -5.89 -10.63
C ALA A 43 9.15 -7.33 -10.71
N GLN A 44 9.15 -7.96 -11.90
CA GLN A 44 8.69 -9.33 -12.10
C GLN A 44 9.55 -10.39 -11.42
N VAL A 45 10.78 -10.08 -11.07
CA VAL A 45 11.71 -11.02 -10.42
C VAL A 45 11.44 -11.15 -8.92
N SER A 46 10.90 -10.11 -8.29
CA SER A 46 10.76 -10.02 -6.84
C SER A 46 9.34 -10.37 -6.37
N ARG A 47 9.28 -11.01 -5.19
CA ARG A 47 8.02 -11.26 -4.46
C ARG A 47 7.64 -10.13 -3.50
N HIS A 48 8.47 -9.09 -3.40
CA HIS A 48 8.21 -7.96 -2.50
C HIS A 48 6.89 -7.25 -2.88
N PRO A 49 6.03 -6.87 -1.93
CA PRO A 49 4.72 -6.24 -2.21
C PRO A 49 4.80 -5.02 -3.14
N LEU A 50 5.78 -4.12 -2.94
CA LEU A 50 5.95 -2.94 -3.79
C LEU A 50 6.32 -3.33 -5.23
N SER A 51 7.21 -4.31 -5.42
CA SER A 51 7.57 -4.81 -6.75
C SER A 51 6.37 -5.44 -7.44
N ARG A 52 5.58 -6.23 -6.72
CA ARG A 52 4.33 -6.81 -7.26
C ARG A 52 3.34 -5.73 -7.69
N GLY A 53 3.21 -4.65 -6.90
CA GLY A 53 2.39 -3.49 -7.26
C GLY A 53 2.86 -2.84 -8.56
N VAL A 54 4.17 -2.60 -8.72
CA VAL A 54 4.77 -2.06 -9.95
C VAL A 54 4.51 -2.99 -11.14
N ALA A 55 4.76 -4.29 -10.99
CA ALA A 55 4.53 -5.26 -12.06
C ALA A 55 3.06 -5.31 -12.49
N LYS A 56 2.13 -5.37 -11.53
CA LYS A 56 0.69 -5.39 -11.78
C LYS A 56 0.22 -4.14 -12.55
N ALA A 57 0.66 -2.96 -12.10
CA ALA A 57 0.27 -1.69 -12.70
C ALA A 57 0.82 -1.52 -14.13
N LEU A 58 2.07 -1.94 -14.38
CA LEU A 58 2.69 -1.83 -15.70
C LEU A 58 2.13 -2.87 -16.69
N LEU A 59 1.84 -4.09 -16.24
CA LEU A 59 1.17 -5.10 -17.05
C LEU A 59 -0.22 -4.64 -17.47
N ALA A 60 -0.98 -4.04 -16.57
CA ALA A 60 -2.30 -3.47 -16.87
C ALA A 60 -2.24 -2.32 -17.91
N GLN A 61 -1.09 -1.61 -18.01
CA GLN A 61 -0.83 -0.60 -19.04
C GLN A 61 -0.34 -1.22 -20.38
N GLY A 62 -0.23 -2.54 -20.49
CA GLY A 62 0.27 -3.21 -21.69
C GLY A 62 1.78 -3.03 -21.92
N VAL A 63 2.54 -2.68 -20.89
CA VAL A 63 3.99 -2.50 -20.99
C VAL A 63 4.66 -3.85 -21.24
N THR A 64 5.60 -3.90 -22.20
CA THR A 64 6.45 -5.07 -22.42
C THR A 64 7.76 -4.91 -21.65
N PRO A 65 8.23 -5.94 -20.92
CA PRO A 65 9.45 -5.84 -20.14
C PRO A 65 10.70 -5.69 -21.02
N ALA A 66 11.65 -4.88 -20.56
CA ALA A 66 12.94 -4.71 -21.24
C ALA A 66 13.80 -5.98 -21.10
N PRO A 67 14.66 -6.30 -22.09
CA PRO A 67 15.64 -7.37 -21.96
C PRO A 67 16.72 -6.98 -20.94
N LEU A 68 16.81 -7.73 -19.84
CA LEU A 68 17.81 -7.53 -18.79
C LEU A 68 18.70 -8.76 -18.67
N THR A 69 19.95 -8.53 -18.26
CA THR A 69 20.93 -9.59 -17.96
C THR A 69 21.51 -9.42 -16.56
N LYS A 70 22.15 -10.46 -16.04
CA LYS A 70 22.78 -10.46 -14.69
C LYS A 70 21.82 -10.00 -13.59
N ILE A 71 20.59 -10.46 -13.64
CA ILE A 71 19.57 -10.10 -12.66
C ILE A 71 19.92 -10.77 -11.32
N SER A 72 19.89 -9.98 -10.25
CA SER A 72 20.10 -10.46 -8.88
C SER A 72 19.19 -9.72 -7.92
N GLU A 73 18.55 -10.44 -7.00
CA GLU A 73 17.80 -9.87 -5.90
C GLU A 73 18.65 -9.94 -4.62
N ARG A 74 18.73 -8.83 -3.90
CA ARG A 74 19.40 -8.73 -2.60
C ARG A 74 18.37 -8.39 -1.56
N PRO A 75 18.12 -9.29 -0.58
CA PRO A 75 17.14 -9.04 0.47
C PRO A 75 17.42 -7.73 1.22
N GLY A 76 16.38 -6.89 1.35
CA GLY A 76 16.48 -5.59 2.03
C GLY A 76 17.08 -4.46 1.20
N GLU A 77 17.73 -4.73 0.07
CA GLU A 77 18.32 -3.71 -0.81
C GLU A 77 17.47 -3.48 -2.07
N GLY A 78 17.14 -4.55 -2.79
CA GLY A 78 16.37 -4.47 -4.04
C GLY A 78 16.83 -5.44 -5.12
N ILE A 79 16.40 -5.17 -6.35
CA ILE A 79 16.70 -5.96 -7.54
C ILE A 79 17.66 -5.17 -8.43
N PHE A 80 18.73 -5.81 -8.87
CA PHE A 80 19.81 -5.24 -9.67
C PHE A 80 19.97 -6.01 -10.97
N ALA A 81 20.29 -5.33 -12.08
CA ALA A 81 20.49 -5.95 -13.38
C ALA A 81 21.35 -5.08 -14.30
N LEU A 82 21.61 -5.58 -15.52
CA LEU A 82 22.16 -4.82 -16.63
C LEU A 82 21.13 -4.69 -17.76
N ALA A 83 20.87 -3.45 -18.19
CA ALA A 83 20.18 -3.12 -19.44
C ALA A 83 21.24 -2.77 -20.49
N GLY A 84 21.64 -3.74 -21.30
CA GLY A 84 22.85 -3.63 -22.15
C GLY A 84 24.11 -3.48 -21.29
N ARG A 85 24.77 -2.31 -21.34
CA ARG A 85 25.94 -1.98 -20.52
C ARG A 85 25.63 -1.14 -19.29
N GLN A 86 24.40 -0.71 -19.12
CA GLN A 86 23.97 0.18 -18.04
C GLN A 86 23.48 -0.62 -16.84
N THR A 87 24.00 -0.31 -15.66
CA THR A 87 23.45 -0.84 -14.41
C THR A 87 22.10 -0.24 -14.14
N VAL A 88 21.13 -1.08 -13.80
CA VAL A 88 19.77 -0.67 -13.43
C VAL A 88 19.36 -1.38 -12.15
N ALA A 89 18.50 -0.74 -11.34
CA ALA A 89 17.99 -1.34 -10.12
C ALA A 89 16.59 -0.83 -9.79
N LEU A 90 15.80 -1.68 -9.14
CA LEU A 90 14.62 -1.29 -8.40
C LEU A 90 14.93 -1.55 -6.93
N ALA A 91 15.19 -0.49 -6.18
CA ALA A 91 15.84 -0.58 -4.89
C ALA A 91 15.09 0.19 -3.80
N ARG A 92 15.46 -0.09 -2.56
CA ARG A 92 15.04 0.73 -1.42
C ARG A 92 15.64 2.13 -1.56
N PRO A 93 14.91 3.21 -1.20
CA PRO A 93 15.44 4.56 -1.18
C PRO A 93 16.66 4.68 -0.25
N GLU A 94 17.64 5.48 -0.66
CA GLU A 94 18.80 5.80 0.20
C GLU A 94 18.41 6.65 1.39
N VAL A 95 17.44 7.53 1.19
CA VAL A 95 16.87 8.37 2.25
C VAL A 95 15.50 7.83 2.61
N ALA A 96 15.27 7.56 3.88
CA ALA A 96 13.98 7.09 4.35
C ALA A 96 12.89 8.12 4.03
N ALA A 97 11.82 7.66 3.40
CA ALA A 97 10.65 8.47 3.11
C ALA A 97 9.53 8.18 4.12
N ASP A 98 8.66 9.16 4.31
CA ASP A 98 7.53 9.09 5.24
C ASP A 98 6.40 8.15 4.78
N HIS A 99 6.46 7.69 3.54
CA HIS A 99 5.50 6.79 2.90
C HIS A 99 6.25 5.72 2.09
N PRO A 100 5.60 4.59 1.78
CA PRO A 100 6.23 3.54 0.99
C PRO A 100 6.74 4.08 -0.35
N THR A 101 8.03 3.88 -0.62
CA THR A 101 8.70 4.32 -1.85
C THR A 101 9.71 3.29 -2.32
N SER A 102 9.96 3.28 -3.63
CA SER A 102 11.08 2.57 -4.26
C SER A 102 11.82 3.53 -5.19
N GLU A 103 13.07 3.24 -5.47
CA GLU A 103 13.88 3.96 -6.43
C GLU A 103 14.18 3.09 -7.64
N LEU A 104 13.82 3.58 -8.83
CA LEU A 104 14.31 3.06 -10.09
C LEU A 104 15.62 3.76 -10.43
N ARG A 105 16.74 3.06 -10.32
CA ARG A 105 18.08 3.57 -10.64
C ARG A 105 18.48 3.15 -12.05
N LEU A 106 18.95 4.09 -12.85
CA LEU A 106 19.28 3.95 -14.27
C LEU A 106 20.66 4.58 -14.51
N GLY A 107 21.73 3.86 -14.16
CA GLY A 107 23.07 4.44 -14.09
C GLY A 107 23.10 5.63 -13.11
N PRO A 108 23.44 6.85 -13.57
CA PRO A 108 23.50 8.02 -12.70
C PRO A 108 22.13 8.68 -12.42
N ARG A 109 21.07 8.23 -13.07
CA ARG A 109 19.71 8.78 -12.88
C ARG A 109 18.92 7.94 -11.91
N THR A 110 18.15 8.60 -11.06
CA THR A 110 17.22 7.96 -10.12
C THR A 110 15.81 8.54 -10.30
N ARG A 111 14.82 7.67 -10.28
CA ARG A 111 13.40 8.00 -10.26
C ARG A 111 12.77 7.44 -8.99
N THR A 112 12.15 8.28 -8.20
CA THR A 112 11.38 7.84 -7.04
C THR A 112 9.99 7.40 -7.47
N ILE A 113 9.58 6.22 -7.05
CA ILE A 113 8.24 5.67 -7.24
C ILE A 113 7.58 5.69 -5.87
N GLY A 114 6.61 6.58 -5.67
CA GLY A 114 5.75 6.60 -4.48
C GLY A 114 4.65 5.55 -4.59
N PHE A 115 4.18 5.09 -3.44
CA PHE A 115 3.07 4.14 -3.38
C PHE A 115 1.95 4.67 -2.50
N SER A 116 0.73 4.47 -2.96
CA SER A 116 -0.49 4.65 -2.19
C SER A 116 -1.16 3.29 -1.96
N ASP A 117 -2.01 3.22 -0.95
CA ASP A 117 -2.88 2.07 -0.74
C ASP A 117 -4.32 2.53 -1.00
N PRO A 118 -4.86 2.26 -2.20
CA PRO A 118 -6.15 2.80 -2.59
C PRO A 118 -7.27 2.24 -1.72
N LEU A 119 -8.22 3.09 -1.41
CA LEU A 119 -9.43 2.72 -0.70
C LEU A 119 -10.29 1.79 -1.57
N ARG A 120 -11.03 0.89 -0.94
CA ARG A 120 -12.02 0.05 -1.61
C ARG A 120 -13.18 0.91 -2.10
N GLY A 121 -13.74 0.56 -3.24
CA GLY A 121 -14.83 1.33 -3.84
C GLY A 121 -16.17 1.24 -3.10
N ASP A 122 -16.35 0.17 -2.30
CA ASP A 122 -17.57 -0.16 -1.56
C ASP A 122 -17.66 0.43 -0.14
N ILE A 123 -16.62 1.16 0.32
CA ILE A 123 -16.55 1.68 1.70
C ILE A 123 -17.70 2.62 2.03
N ALA A 124 -18.00 3.57 1.14
CA ALA A 124 -19.01 4.57 1.42
C ALA A 124 -20.40 3.93 1.62
N GLU A 125 -20.72 2.93 0.80
CA GLU A 125 -21.95 2.15 0.92
C GLU A 125 -21.97 1.36 2.22
N THR A 126 -20.94 0.59 2.50
CA THR A 126 -20.80 -0.23 3.73
C THR A 126 -20.94 0.63 5.00
N ILE A 127 -20.25 1.77 5.05
CA ILE A 127 -20.34 2.68 6.21
C ILE A 127 -21.76 3.29 6.31
N GLY A 128 -22.40 3.60 5.18
CA GLY A 128 -23.78 4.07 5.14
C GLY A 128 -24.75 3.05 5.73
N GLU A 129 -24.61 1.79 5.39
CA GLU A 129 -25.43 0.69 5.92
C GLU A 129 -25.22 0.51 7.43
N LEU A 130 -23.97 0.53 7.92
CA LEU A 130 -23.69 0.44 9.35
C LEU A 130 -24.31 1.59 10.15
N LYS A 131 -24.24 2.81 9.62
CA LYS A 131 -24.89 3.97 10.23
C LYS A 131 -26.42 3.85 10.26
N ALA A 132 -27.01 3.31 9.18
CA ALA A 132 -28.46 3.05 9.13
C ALA A 132 -28.89 2.02 10.20
N MET A 133 -28.01 1.05 10.50
CA MET A 133 -28.18 0.08 11.60
C MET A 133 -27.91 0.68 12.97
N LYS A 134 -27.52 1.97 13.06
CA LYS A 134 -27.15 2.68 14.29
C LYS A 134 -25.91 2.09 15.00
N LEU A 135 -25.04 1.44 14.26
CA LEU A 135 -23.79 0.92 14.79
C LEU A 135 -22.74 2.04 14.89
N ASP A 136 -22.04 2.11 16.03
CA ASP A 136 -20.90 3.01 16.18
C ASP A 136 -19.71 2.49 15.40
N ALA A 137 -19.23 3.24 14.40
CA ALA A 137 -18.13 2.84 13.52
C ALA A 137 -16.92 3.77 13.71
N GLN A 138 -15.73 3.18 13.90
CA GLN A 138 -14.49 3.91 14.10
C GLN A 138 -13.32 3.26 13.35
N LEU A 139 -12.39 4.09 12.85
CA LEU A 139 -11.18 3.66 12.17
C LEU A 139 -10.01 3.59 13.14
N LEU A 140 -9.31 2.45 13.21
CA LEU A 140 -8.10 2.24 13.99
C LEU A 140 -6.93 1.93 13.06
N SER A 141 -5.80 2.62 13.19
CA SER A 141 -4.63 2.36 12.34
C SER A 141 -3.31 2.62 13.08
N GLY A 142 -2.28 1.89 12.68
CA GLY A 142 -0.90 2.20 13.06
C GLY A 142 -0.27 3.34 12.28
N ASP A 143 -0.95 3.84 11.24
CA ASP A 143 -0.47 4.98 10.45
C ASP A 143 -0.52 6.28 11.23
N ARG A 144 0.15 7.32 10.72
CA ARG A 144 0.14 8.65 11.34
C ARG A 144 -1.28 9.15 11.58
N ALA A 145 -1.50 9.76 12.73
CA ALA A 145 -2.81 10.22 13.17
C ALA A 145 -3.49 11.12 12.12
N GLU A 146 -2.76 12.07 11.54
CA GLU A 146 -3.28 12.98 10.50
C GLU A 146 -3.78 12.26 9.25
N ALA A 147 -3.06 11.22 8.79
CA ALA A 147 -3.45 10.43 7.63
C ALA A 147 -4.71 9.61 7.90
N VAL A 148 -4.82 9.05 9.11
CA VAL A 148 -5.99 8.28 9.56
C VAL A 148 -7.20 9.19 9.71
N GLU A 149 -7.03 10.36 10.32
CA GLU A 149 -8.09 11.34 10.52
C GLU A 149 -8.64 11.85 9.16
N THR A 150 -7.75 12.08 8.18
CA THR A 150 -8.17 12.48 6.84
C THR A 150 -9.09 11.46 6.18
N VAL A 151 -8.72 10.17 6.25
CA VAL A 151 -9.55 9.08 5.72
C VAL A 151 -10.84 8.93 6.51
N ALA A 152 -10.77 8.95 7.85
CA ALA A 152 -11.96 8.81 8.70
C ALA A 152 -12.98 9.92 8.43
N ARG A 153 -12.52 11.18 8.33
CA ARG A 153 -13.34 12.35 8.05
C ARG A 153 -14.06 12.25 6.71
N GLN A 154 -13.42 11.67 5.68
CA GLN A 154 -14.01 11.47 4.36
C GLN A 154 -15.31 10.64 4.43
N PHE A 155 -15.39 9.71 5.38
CA PHE A 155 -16.55 8.83 5.59
C PHE A 155 -17.39 9.19 6.81
N GLY A 156 -17.07 10.32 7.47
CA GLY A 156 -17.76 10.74 8.70
C GLY A 156 -17.59 9.73 9.84
N LEU A 157 -16.40 9.18 9.99
CA LEU A 157 -15.99 8.29 11.08
C LEU A 157 -15.07 9.03 12.06
N ALA A 158 -15.00 8.55 13.30
CA ALA A 158 -13.88 8.87 14.18
C ALA A 158 -12.67 8.02 13.80
N GLY A 159 -11.45 8.60 13.82
CA GLY A 159 -10.21 7.92 13.48
C GLY A 159 -9.19 8.00 14.62
N LEU A 160 -8.55 6.88 14.93
CA LEU A 160 -7.42 6.80 15.84
C LEU A 160 -6.21 6.25 15.08
N GLY A 161 -5.18 7.08 14.93
CA GLY A 161 -3.93 6.74 14.27
C GLY A 161 -2.76 6.60 15.24
N GLY A 162 -1.63 6.11 14.74
CA GLY A 162 -0.41 5.93 15.54
C GLY A 162 -0.47 4.77 16.53
N LEU A 163 -1.43 3.87 16.42
CA LEU A 163 -1.66 2.79 17.37
C LEU A 163 -0.70 1.62 17.15
N ALA A 164 0.05 1.24 18.16
CA ALA A 164 0.76 -0.03 18.17
C ALA A 164 -0.22 -1.22 18.21
N PRO A 165 0.18 -2.42 17.71
CA PRO A 165 -0.69 -3.60 17.75
C PRO A 165 -1.26 -3.93 19.14
N ALA A 166 -0.46 -3.76 20.18
CA ALA A 166 -0.89 -3.98 21.58
C ALA A 166 -1.95 -2.96 22.02
N GLU A 167 -1.85 -1.71 21.57
CA GLU A 167 -2.83 -0.67 21.89
C GLU A 167 -4.17 -0.91 21.20
N LYS A 168 -4.14 -1.38 19.92
CA LYS A 168 -5.36 -1.80 19.23
C LYS A 168 -6.06 -2.92 19.98
N LEU A 169 -5.31 -3.93 20.44
CA LEU A 169 -5.87 -5.04 21.21
C LEU A 169 -6.48 -4.57 22.52
N ALA A 170 -5.78 -3.73 23.29
CA ALA A 170 -6.28 -3.19 24.55
C ALA A 170 -7.56 -2.36 24.37
N LEU A 171 -7.68 -1.60 23.27
CA LEU A 171 -8.91 -0.88 22.93
C LEU A 171 -10.08 -1.84 22.67
N LEU A 172 -9.85 -2.93 21.91
CA LEU A 172 -10.88 -3.93 21.62
C LEU A 172 -11.32 -4.69 22.89
N GLU A 173 -10.40 -4.97 23.81
CA GLU A 173 -10.73 -5.64 25.08
C GLU A 173 -11.60 -4.75 25.97
N ARG A 174 -11.35 -3.45 26.03
CA ARG A 174 -12.18 -2.49 26.79
C ARG A 174 -13.61 -2.36 26.25
N LEU A 175 -13.81 -2.61 24.95
CA LEU A 175 -15.13 -2.55 24.33
C LEU A 175 -15.94 -3.83 24.52
N LYS A 176 -15.30 -4.92 24.98
CA LYS A 176 -15.98 -6.20 25.26
C LYS A 176 -16.46 -6.30 26.72
N ALA A 177 -16.02 -5.38 27.58
CA ALA A 177 -16.35 -5.36 29.00
C ALA A 177 -17.63 -4.55 29.25
#